data_0e36bc64dd33e2aec8483d139910b067
#
_entry.id   0e36bc64dd33e2aec8483d139910b067
#
_cell.length_a   1.000
_cell.length_b   1.000
_cell.length_c   1.000
_cell.angle_alpha   90.00
_cell.angle_beta   90.00
_cell.angle_gamma   90.00
#
_symmetry.space_group_name_H-M   'P 1'
#
loop_
_entity.id
_entity.type
_entity.pdbx_description
1 polymer ?
#
loop_
_entity_poly.entity_id
_entity_poly.type
_entity_poly.pdbx_seq_one_letter_code
_entity_poly.pdbx_strand_id
1 'polypeptide(L)'
;DEIIAFMIKKQVDAIVIACNTATSVATKEYRSQFPLPIVGMEPAVKKAVEEYADRPGRILVAATPITIQGDKLHHLVDRVDKRDMVDLVALPKLVRFAEQEIFDQDQVVPYLKEALKDYPLEEYKAFVLGCTHFNYFKESYQEIFPNKIEFVDGNEGALRELIRRMEKECDTISVKNGANDAEE
;
A
#
# COMPACT_ATOMS: atom_id res chain seq x y z
N ASP A 1 6.92 -18.26 -2.84
CA ASP A 1 6.60 -19.25 -3.92
C ASP A 1 5.62 -20.32 -3.44
N GLU A 2 5.80 -20.96 -2.28
CA GLU A 2 4.92 -22.02 -1.77
C GLU A 2 3.45 -21.59 -1.60
N ILE A 3 3.21 -20.40 -1.06
CA ILE A 3 1.86 -19.86 -0.87
C ILE A 3 1.17 -19.65 -2.23
N ILE A 4 1.87 -19.09 -3.21
CA ILE A 4 1.32 -18.89 -4.55
C ILE A 4 1.01 -20.23 -5.20
N ALA A 5 1.93 -21.19 -5.13
CA ALA A 5 1.72 -22.55 -5.64
C ALA A 5 0.51 -23.25 -4.96
N PHE A 6 0.34 -23.04 -3.65
CA PHE A 6 -0.84 -23.53 -2.93
C PHE A 6 -2.14 -22.91 -3.45
N MET A 7 -2.16 -21.59 -3.66
CA MET A 7 -3.35 -20.89 -4.18
C MET A 7 -3.71 -21.36 -5.59
N ILE A 8 -2.71 -21.57 -6.46
CA ILE A 8 -2.92 -22.11 -7.81
C ILE A 8 -3.54 -23.51 -7.75
N LYS A 9 -3.09 -24.38 -6.84
CA LYS A 9 -3.72 -25.70 -6.61
C LYS A 9 -5.18 -25.59 -6.15
N LYS A 10 -5.56 -24.47 -5.53
CA LYS A 10 -6.94 -24.19 -5.14
C LYS A 10 -7.77 -23.61 -6.28
N GLN A 11 -7.20 -23.46 -7.47
CA GLN A 11 -7.86 -22.95 -8.67
C GLN A 11 -8.47 -21.55 -8.45
N VAL A 12 -7.72 -20.66 -7.79
CA VAL A 12 -8.13 -19.26 -7.64
C VAL A 12 -7.97 -18.51 -8.95
N ASP A 13 -8.85 -17.57 -9.22
CA ASP A 13 -8.85 -16.78 -10.46
C ASP A 13 -7.83 -15.62 -10.41
N ALA A 14 -7.47 -15.16 -9.21
CA ALA A 14 -6.48 -14.10 -9.02
C ALA A 14 -5.88 -14.16 -7.60
N ILE A 15 -4.76 -13.46 -7.40
CA ILE A 15 -4.10 -13.35 -6.10
C ILE A 15 -3.84 -11.88 -5.76
N VAL A 16 -4.19 -11.48 -4.53
CA VAL A 16 -3.80 -10.18 -3.97
C VAL A 16 -2.76 -10.38 -2.88
N ILE A 17 -1.58 -9.78 -3.07
CA ILE A 17 -0.55 -9.72 -2.03
C ILE A 17 -0.83 -8.47 -1.18
N ALA A 18 -1.60 -8.64 -0.12
CA ALA A 18 -2.04 -7.55 0.77
C ALA A 18 -0.95 -7.12 1.77
N CYS A 19 0.29 -7.00 1.29
CA CYS A 19 1.44 -6.61 2.08
C CYS A 19 2.37 -5.69 1.26
N ASN A 20 2.53 -4.45 1.70
CA ASN A 20 3.42 -3.49 1.03
C ASN A 20 4.87 -3.97 1.00
N THR A 21 5.36 -4.53 2.12
CA THR A 21 6.72 -5.06 2.21
C THR A 21 6.96 -6.21 1.24
N ALA A 22 6.07 -7.21 1.22
CA ALA A 22 6.19 -8.34 0.28
C ALA A 22 6.11 -7.85 -1.18
N THR A 23 5.22 -6.91 -1.46
CA THR A 23 5.09 -6.31 -2.79
C THR A 23 6.34 -5.54 -3.22
N SER A 24 7.01 -4.84 -2.30
CA SER A 24 8.21 -4.07 -2.64
C SER A 24 9.37 -4.98 -3.06
N VAL A 25 9.46 -6.17 -2.49
CA VAL A 25 10.57 -7.11 -2.70
C VAL A 25 10.39 -8.00 -3.93
N ALA A 26 9.17 -8.48 -4.23
CA ALA A 26 9.05 -9.66 -5.10
C ALA A 26 7.98 -9.60 -6.23
N THR A 27 7.19 -8.54 -6.35
CA THR A 27 6.01 -8.56 -7.24
C THR A 27 6.30 -8.69 -8.74
N LYS A 28 7.44 -8.20 -9.23
CA LYS A 28 7.76 -8.28 -10.66
C LYS A 28 8.05 -9.71 -11.09
N GLU A 29 8.75 -10.47 -10.27
CA GLU A 29 9.10 -11.86 -10.52
C GLU A 29 7.85 -12.74 -10.53
N TYR A 30 6.95 -12.58 -9.57
CA TYR A 30 5.73 -13.38 -9.52
C TYR A 30 4.81 -13.16 -10.72
N ARG A 31 4.70 -11.92 -11.20
CA ARG A 31 3.85 -11.60 -12.37
C ARG A 31 4.31 -12.28 -13.65
N SER A 32 5.59 -12.60 -13.79
CA SER A 32 6.14 -13.27 -14.98
C SER A 32 6.15 -14.79 -14.87
N GLN A 33 6.08 -15.35 -13.66
CA GLN A 33 6.19 -16.78 -13.42
C GLN A 33 4.85 -17.53 -13.43
N PHE A 34 3.74 -16.82 -13.19
CA PHE A 34 2.44 -17.46 -12.99
C PHE A 34 1.39 -16.93 -13.97
N PRO A 35 0.50 -17.83 -14.48
CA PRO A 35 -0.44 -17.51 -15.54
C PRO A 35 -1.74 -16.83 -15.07
N LEU A 36 -1.79 -16.30 -13.86
CA LEU A 36 -2.98 -15.65 -13.31
C LEU A 36 -2.66 -14.23 -12.83
N PRO A 37 -3.65 -13.33 -12.70
CA PRO A 37 -3.44 -11.99 -12.18
C PRO A 37 -2.90 -12.00 -10.76
N ILE A 38 -1.73 -11.38 -10.55
CA ILE A 38 -1.19 -11.15 -9.23
C ILE A 38 -1.06 -9.65 -9.00
N VAL A 39 -1.81 -9.12 -8.04
CA VAL A 39 -1.82 -7.71 -7.66
C VAL A 39 -1.14 -7.56 -6.31
N GLY A 40 -0.21 -6.62 -6.22
CA GLY A 40 0.45 -6.26 -4.95
C GLY A 40 -0.07 -4.95 -4.38
N MET A 41 0.00 -4.82 -3.07
CA MET A 41 -0.28 -3.59 -2.35
C MET A 41 0.94 -2.67 -2.41
N GLU A 42 0.74 -1.41 -2.78
CA GLU A 42 1.78 -0.38 -2.78
C GLU A 42 1.34 0.81 -1.93
N PRO A 43 2.29 1.53 -1.28
CA PRO A 43 1.97 2.76 -0.58
C PRO A 43 1.33 3.78 -1.53
N ALA A 44 0.22 4.39 -1.09
CA ALA A 44 -0.57 5.28 -1.94
C ALA A 44 0.04 6.69 -2.09
N VAL A 45 1.38 6.79 -2.19
CA VAL A 45 2.11 8.06 -2.27
C VAL A 45 1.68 8.88 -3.48
N LYS A 46 1.61 8.25 -4.65
CA LYS A 46 1.20 8.95 -5.87
C LYS A 46 -0.20 9.56 -5.71
N LYS A 47 -1.16 8.78 -5.18
CA LYS A 47 -2.53 9.25 -4.92
C LYS A 47 -2.51 10.45 -3.97
N ALA A 48 -1.77 10.35 -2.86
CA ALA A 48 -1.68 11.43 -1.90
C ALA A 48 -1.07 12.70 -2.50
N VAL A 49 0.04 12.58 -3.25
CA VAL A 49 0.67 13.75 -3.89
C VAL A 49 -0.26 14.39 -4.90
N GLU A 50 -0.93 13.63 -5.77
CA GLU A 50 -1.88 14.16 -6.76
C GLU A 50 -3.10 14.83 -6.11
N GLU A 51 -3.67 14.23 -5.05
CA GLU A 51 -4.86 14.74 -4.37
C GLU A 51 -4.59 16.01 -3.54
N TYR A 52 -3.36 16.10 -2.99
CA TYR A 52 -3.00 17.19 -2.08
C TYR A 52 -1.98 18.19 -2.68
N ALA A 53 -1.62 18.06 -3.96
CA ALA A 53 -0.64 18.92 -4.62
C ALA A 53 -0.96 20.42 -4.49
N ASP A 54 -2.22 20.80 -4.65
CA ASP A 54 -2.65 22.21 -4.62
C ASP A 54 -3.03 22.73 -3.21
N ARG A 55 -2.89 21.90 -2.19
CA ARG A 55 -3.17 22.28 -0.80
C ARG A 55 -1.88 22.63 -0.05
N PRO A 56 -1.85 23.64 0.81
CA PRO A 56 -0.70 23.93 1.65
C PRO A 56 -0.48 22.81 2.68
N GLY A 57 0.78 22.53 3.01
CA GLY A 57 1.19 21.53 4.00
C GLY A 57 1.89 20.31 3.39
N ARG A 58 2.32 19.38 4.23
CA ARG A 58 3.16 18.23 3.90
C ARG A 58 2.36 16.92 3.93
N ILE A 59 2.96 15.86 3.46
CA ILE A 59 2.41 14.48 3.45
C ILE A 59 3.39 13.60 4.23
N LEU A 60 2.92 12.95 5.30
CA LEU A 60 3.71 11.96 6.00
C LEU A 60 3.40 10.56 5.47
N VAL A 61 4.42 9.81 5.09
CA VAL A 61 4.29 8.42 4.64
C VAL A 61 4.89 7.49 5.68
N ALA A 62 4.05 6.72 6.36
CA ALA A 62 4.48 5.73 7.31
C ALA A 62 4.50 4.33 6.69
N ALA A 63 5.60 3.58 6.92
CA ALA A 63 5.70 2.20 6.46
C ALA A 63 6.64 1.38 7.38
N THR A 64 6.88 0.12 7.01
CA THR A 64 7.89 -0.69 7.68
C THR A 64 9.31 -0.23 7.29
N PRO A 65 10.34 -0.48 8.12
CA PRO A 65 11.72 -0.11 7.79
C PRO A 65 12.18 -0.62 6.42
N ILE A 66 11.84 -1.85 6.05
CA ILE A 66 12.19 -2.44 4.74
C ILE A 66 11.55 -1.64 3.59
N THR A 67 10.30 -1.21 3.75
CA THR A 67 9.62 -0.39 2.73
C THR A 67 10.22 1.00 2.65
N ILE A 68 10.52 1.63 3.79
CA ILE A 68 11.11 2.98 3.85
C ILE A 68 12.52 3.01 3.25
N GLN A 69 13.33 1.98 3.51
CA GLN A 69 14.71 1.89 2.99
C GLN A 69 14.78 1.39 1.54
N GLY A 70 13.66 0.89 1.00
CA GLY A 70 13.63 0.29 -0.32
C GLY A 70 13.67 1.31 -1.47
N ASP A 71 14.54 1.11 -2.45
CA ASP A 71 14.72 1.97 -3.63
C ASP A 71 13.40 2.23 -4.38
N LYS A 72 12.48 1.26 -4.38
CA LYS A 72 11.20 1.38 -5.06
C LYS A 72 10.36 2.53 -4.53
N LEU A 73 10.32 2.74 -3.20
CA LEU A 73 9.59 3.84 -2.59
C LEU A 73 10.28 5.17 -2.88
N HIS A 74 11.59 5.24 -2.74
CA HIS A 74 12.37 6.45 -3.05
C HIS A 74 12.20 6.87 -4.51
N HIS A 75 12.37 5.96 -5.47
CA HIS A 75 12.13 6.24 -6.88
C HIS A 75 10.69 6.68 -7.18
N LEU A 76 9.70 6.16 -6.43
CA LEU A 76 8.32 6.63 -6.58
C LEU A 76 8.19 8.06 -6.08
N VAL A 77 8.69 8.37 -4.88
CA VAL A 77 8.68 9.72 -4.31
C VAL A 77 9.38 10.71 -5.24
N ASP A 78 10.61 10.43 -5.66
CA ASP A 78 11.39 11.28 -6.58
C ASP A 78 10.65 11.60 -7.89
N ARG A 79 9.88 10.63 -8.37
CA ARG A 79 9.11 10.78 -9.61
C ARG A 79 7.87 11.64 -9.43
N VAL A 80 7.16 11.52 -8.30
CA VAL A 80 5.85 12.16 -8.11
C VAL A 80 5.90 13.43 -7.27
N ASP A 81 6.81 13.52 -6.31
CA ASP A 81 6.97 14.68 -5.44
C ASP A 81 7.96 15.68 -6.02
N LYS A 82 7.46 16.67 -6.73
CA LYS A 82 8.27 17.75 -7.31
C LYS A 82 8.38 18.98 -6.40
N ARG A 83 7.75 18.94 -5.24
CA ARG A 83 7.62 20.08 -4.32
C ARG A 83 8.27 19.84 -2.96
N ASP A 84 8.91 18.70 -2.78
CA ASP A 84 9.54 18.28 -1.52
C ASP A 84 8.55 18.33 -0.33
N MET A 85 7.35 17.77 -0.57
CA MET A 85 6.26 17.79 0.41
C MET A 85 6.09 16.46 1.15
N VAL A 86 6.82 15.42 0.77
CA VAL A 86 6.70 14.07 1.32
C VAL A 86 7.82 13.78 2.32
N ASP A 87 7.43 13.45 3.54
CA ASP A 87 8.33 12.89 4.55
C ASP A 87 8.06 11.41 4.75
N LEU A 88 9.12 10.65 5.01
CA LEU A 88 9.06 9.20 5.21
C LEU A 88 9.37 8.84 6.65
N VAL A 89 8.57 7.97 7.27
CA VAL A 89 8.79 7.49 8.63
C VAL A 89 8.60 5.98 8.75
N ALA A 90 9.53 5.32 9.44
CA ALA A 90 9.41 3.91 9.77
C ALA A 90 8.73 3.72 11.14
N LEU A 91 7.65 2.93 11.19
CA LEU A 91 6.92 2.64 12.43
C LEU A 91 6.90 1.13 12.73
N PRO A 92 8.07 0.51 13.04
CA PRO A 92 8.19 -0.95 13.16
C PRO A 92 7.37 -1.56 14.31
N LYS A 93 7.15 -0.83 15.41
CA LYS A 93 6.40 -1.37 16.56
C LYS A 93 4.91 -1.52 16.26
N LEU A 94 4.33 -0.72 15.35
CA LEU A 94 2.91 -0.85 15.01
C LEU A 94 2.56 -2.21 14.40
N VAL A 95 3.47 -2.80 13.62
CA VAL A 95 3.28 -4.17 13.12
C VAL A 95 3.19 -5.16 14.27
N ARG A 96 4.12 -5.07 15.24
CA ARG A 96 4.13 -5.94 16.42
C ARG A 96 2.90 -5.75 17.29
N PHE A 97 2.47 -4.51 17.48
CA PHE A 97 1.25 -4.21 18.23
C PHE A 97 0.04 -4.86 17.58
N ALA A 98 -0.12 -4.72 16.25
CA ALA A 98 -1.22 -5.34 15.52
C ALA A 98 -1.19 -6.87 15.59
N GLU A 99 -0.02 -7.51 15.44
CA GLU A 99 0.15 -8.95 15.53
C GLU A 99 -0.11 -9.51 16.94
N GLN A 100 0.07 -8.68 17.97
CA GLN A 100 -0.19 -9.01 19.37
C GLN A 100 -1.56 -8.52 19.85
N GLU A 101 -2.39 -7.99 18.95
CA GLU A 101 -3.71 -7.40 19.25
C GLU A 101 -3.65 -6.28 20.31
N ILE A 102 -2.54 -5.53 20.36
CA ILE A 102 -2.34 -4.39 21.24
C ILE A 102 -2.83 -3.13 20.54
N PHE A 103 -4.03 -2.69 20.85
CA PHE A 103 -4.66 -1.48 20.28
C PHE A 103 -4.91 -0.39 21.33
N ASP A 104 -4.57 -0.65 22.58
CA ASP A 104 -4.76 0.29 23.70
C ASP A 104 -3.99 1.59 23.47
N GLN A 105 -4.69 2.70 23.57
CA GLN A 105 -4.09 4.03 23.36
C GLN A 105 -2.99 4.33 24.37
N ASP A 106 -3.09 3.82 25.59
CA ASP A 106 -2.07 3.98 26.63
C ASP A 106 -0.70 3.37 26.25
N GLN A 107 -0.68 2.43 25.33
CA GLN A 107 0.55 1.82 24.79
C GLN A 107 0.95 2.40 23.43
N VAL A 108 -0.02 2.61 22.57
CA VAL A 108 0.21 3.03 21.17
C VAL A 108 0.56 4.51 21.08
N VAL A 109 -0.19 5.39 21.77
CA VAL A 109 0.00 6.85 21.69
C VAL A 109 1.39 7.28 22.21
N PRO A 110 1.91 6.80 23.36
CA PRO A 110 3.26 7.14 23.78
C PRO A 110 4.35 6.72 22.80
N TYR A 111 4.20 5.54 22.18
CA TYR A 111 5.12 5.11 21.13
C TYR A 111 5.08 6.03 19.92
N LEU A 112 3.88 6.40 19.45
CA LEU A 112 3.73 7.30 18.30
C LEU A 112 4.29 8.69 18.58
N LYS A 113 4.03 9.24 19.77
CA LYS A 113 4.60 10.53 20.21
C LYS A 113 6.12 10.53 20.18
N GLU A 114 6.75 9.45 20.67
CA GLU A 114 8.21 9.33 20.64
C GLU A 114 8.74 9.12 19.22
N ALA A 115 8.08 8.27 18.40
CA ALA A 115 8.51 7.97 17.05
C ALA A 115 8.37 9.17 16.08
N LEU A 116 7.46 10.08 16.37
CA LEU A 116 7.14 11.24 15.53
C LEU A 116 7.57 12.58 16.14
N LYS A 117 8.32 12.58 17.22
CA LYS A 117 8.71 13.80 17.97
C LYS A 117 9.50 14.82 17.13
N ASP A 118 10.24 14.35 16.14
CA ASP A 118 11.08 15.19 15.27
C ASP A 118 10.36 15.63 13.98
N TYR A 119 9.07 15.26 13.83
CA TYR A 119 8.25 15.62 12.69
C TYR A 119 7.30 16.79 13.02
N PRO A 120 7.17 17.79 12.14
CA PRO A 120 6.26 18.93 12.37
C PRO A 120 4.80 18.52 12.13
N LEU A 121 4.18 17.87 13.13
CA LEU A 121 2.86 17.26 13.00
C LEU A 121 1.75 18.23 12.60
N GLU A 122 1.90 19.51 12.92
CA GLU A 122 0.99 20.59 12.55
C GLU A 122 1.01 20.93 11.05
N GLU A 123 2.09 20.57 10.33
CA GLU A 123 2.25 20.84 8.92
C GLU A 123 1.63 19.77 8.01
N TYR A 124 1.35 18.58 8.57
CA TYR A 124 0.81 17.48 7.76
C TYR A 124 -0.68 17.62 7.53
N LYS A 125 -1.07 17.43 6.27
CA LYS A 125 -2.45 17.41 5.79
C LYS A 125 -2.93 16.02 5.41
N ALA A 126 -2.01 15.11 5.08
CA ALA A 126 -2.29 13.72 4.76
C ALA A 126 -1.28 12.79 5.39
N PHE A 127 -1.76 11.62 5.82
CA PHE A 127 -0.96 10.54 6.38
C PHE A 127 -1.17 9.27 5.56
N VAL A 128 -0.14 8.86 4.83
CA VAL A 128 -0.18 7.66 4.00
C VAL A 128 0.15 6.43 4.85
N LEU A 129 -0.80 5.50 4.90
CA LEU A 129 -0.67 4.23 5.62
C LEU A 129 -0.02 3.19 4.71
N GLY A 130 1.32 3.17 4.66
CA GLY A 130 2.12 2.30 3.81
C GLY A 130 2.31 0.87 4.34
N CYS A 131 1.50 0.46 5.30
CA CYS A 131 1.38 -0.91 5.81
C CYS A 131 -0.08 -1.22 6.11
N THR A 132 -0.55 -2.40 5.75
CA THR A 132 -1.95 -2.80 5.98
C THR A 132 -2.32 -2.83 7.46
N HIS A 133 -1.40 -3.19 8.34
CA HIS A 133 -1.59 -3.16 9.81
C HIS A 133 -1.85 -1.74 10.33
N PHE A 134 -1.34 -0.70 9.68
CA PHE A 134 -1.44 0.68 10.18
C PHE A 134 -2.86 1.22 10.19
N ASN A 135 -3.76 0.62 9.41
CA ASN A 135 -5.18 0.98 9.41
C ASN A 135 -5.88 0.76 10.76
N TYR A 136 -5.35 -0.12 11.62
CA TYR A 136 -5.93 -0.38 12.94
C TYR A 136 -5.71 0.75 13.95
N PHE A 137 -4.77 1.67 13.69
CA PHE A 137 -4.34 2.70 14.64
C PHE A 137 -4.86 4.11 14.31
N LYS A 138 -5.89 4.23 13.47
CA LYS A 138 -6.42 5.54 13.03
C LYS A 138 -6.84 6.44 14.20
N GLU A 139 -7.46 5.87 15.23
CA GLU A 139 -7.84 6.61 16.44
C GLU A 139 -6.60 7.14 17.19
N SER A 140 -5.58 6.31 17.35
CA SER A 140 -4.33 6.71 17.99
C SER A 140 -3.58 7.79 17.21
N TYR A 141 -3.65 7.79 15.88
CA TYR A 141 -3.08 8.88 15.08
C TYR A 141 -3.85 10.19 15.31
N GLN A 142 -5.18 10.15 15.40
CA GLN A 142 -5.99 11.36 15.66
C GLN A 142 -5.64 12.02 17.00
N GLU A 143 -5.21 11.23 18.00
CA GLU A 143 -4.78 11.75 19.30
C GLU A 143 -3.43 12.49 19.25
N ILE A 144 -2.60 12.24 18.25
CA ILE A 144 -1.27 12.84 18.17
C ILE A 144 -1.17 13.99 17.17
N PHE A 145 -1.99 13.98 16.10
CA PHE A 145 -2.01 15.08 15.16
C PHE A 145 -2.86 16.23 15.69
N PRO A 146 -2.31 17.46 15.79
CA PRO A 146 -3.03 18.60 16.36
C PRO A 146 -4.19 19.09 15.48
N ASN A 147 -4.12 18.80 14.19
CA ASN A 147 -5.13 19.14 13.19
C ASN A 147 -5.76 17.86 12.62
N LYS A 148 -6.98 18.01 12.06
CA LYS A 148 -7.59 16.91 11.32
C LYS A 148 -6.68 16.48 10.18
N ILE A 149 -6.24 15.21 10.20
CA ILE A 149 -5.42 14.62 9.15
C ILE A 149 -6.25 13.66 8.30
N GLU A 150 -5.98 13.63 6.99
CA GLU A 150 -6.63 12.70 6.08
C GLU A 150 -5.76 11.44 5.93
N PHE A 151 -6.38 10.26 6.07
CA PHE A 151 -5.70 8.98 5.91
C PHE A 151 -5.81 8.49 4.47
N VAL A 152 -4.67 8.13 3.88
CA VAL A 152 -4.60 7.61 2.52
C VAL A 152 -3.95 6.22 2.55
N ASP A 153 -4.61 5.22 1.96
CA ASP A 153 -4.10 3.86 1.85
C ASP A 153 -4.21 3.31 0.42
N GLY A 154 -3.60 2.14 0.19
CA GLY A 154 -3.55 1.50 -1.12
C GLY A 154 -4.71 0.54 -1.41
N ASN A 155 -5.66 0.35 -0.50
CA ASN A 155 -6.68 -0.70 -0.58
C ASN A 155 -7.54 -0.57 -1.85
N GLU A 156 -8.10 0.62 -2.07
CA GLU A 156 -8.95 0.88 -3.24
C GLU A 156 -8.17 0.78 -4.57
N GLY A 157 -6.91 1.24 -4.57
CA GLY A 157 -6.03 1.14 -5.73
C GLY A 157 -5.73 -0.32 -6.10
N ALA A 158 -5.47 -1.17 -5.13
CA ALA A 158 -5.25 -2.60 -5.33
C ALA A 158 -6.51 -3.29 -5.86
N LEU A 159 -7.69 -2.95 -5.32
CA LEU A 159 -8.96 -3.50 -5.79
C LEU A 159 -9.26 -3.10 -7.25
N ARG A 160 -9.10 -1.84 -7.60
CA ARG A 160 -9.29 -1.37 -8.99
C ARG A 160 -8.34 -2.07 -9.96
N GLU A 161 -7.08 -2.24 -9.59
CA GLU A 161 -6.10 -2.95 -10.42
C GLU A 161 -6.44 -4.43 -10.57
N LEU A 162 -6.98 -5.09 -9.53
CA LEU A 162 -7.45 -6.45 -9.59
C LEU A 162 -8.59 -6.59 -10.62
N ILE A 163 -9.64 -5.78 -10.48
CA ILE A 163 -10.79 -5.79 -11.39
C ILE A 163 -10.32 -5.59 -12.84
N ARG A 164 -9.51 -4.56 -13.09
CA ARG A 164 -8.97 -4.25 -14.42
C ARG A 164 -8.21 -5.42 -15.05
N ARG A 165 -7.47 -6.20 -14.25
CA ARG A 165 -6.71 -7.36 -14.76
C ARG A 165 -7.62 -8.53 -15.05
N MET A 166 -8.58 -8.80 -14.18
CA MET A 166 -9.54 -9.88 -14.39
C MET A 166 -10.40 -9.64 -15.65
N GLU A 167 -10.88 -8.41 -15.87
CA GLU A 167 -11.61 -8.03 -17.09
C GLU A 167 -10.79 -8.28 -18.35
N LYS A 168 -9.51 -7.90 -18.35
CA LYS A 168 -8.63 -8.14 -19.52
C LYS A 168 -8.41 -9.62 -19.84
N GLU A 169 -8.38 -10.48 -18.82
CA GLU A 169 -8.28 -11.92 -19.03
C GLU A 169 -9.56 -12.49 -19.64
N CYS A 170 -10.72 -12.05 -19.15
CA CYS A 170 -12.00 -12.44 -19.72
C CYS A 170 -12.11 -12.07 -21.22
N ASP A 171 -11.71 -10.85 -21.58
CA ASP A 171 -11.70 -10.39 -22.97
C ASP A 171 -10.76 -11.24 -23.86
N THR A 172 -9.58 -11.59 -23.33
CA THR A 172 -8.58 -12.39 -24.05
C THR A 172 -9.07 -13.84 -24.30
N ILE A 173 -9.80 -14.42 -23.34
CA ILE A 173 -10.40 -15.75 -23.47
C ILE A 173 -11.54 -15.73 -24.49
N SER A 174 -12.39 -14.71 -24.45
CA SER A 174 -13.52 -14.54 -25.38
C SER A 174 -13.05 -14.40 -26.83
N VAL A 175 -11.98 -13.64 -27.07
CA VAL A 175 -11.38 -13.46 -28.41
C VAL A 175 -10.79 -14.76 -28.95
N LYS A 176 -10.12 -15.57 -28.09
CA LYS A 176 -9.56 -16.87 -28.50
C LYS A 176 -10.63 -17.89 -28.84
N ASN A 177 -11.74 -17.92 -28.10
CA ASN A 177 -12.84 -18.83 -28.36
C ASN A 177 -13.62 -18.44 -29.63
N GLY A 178 -13.82 -17.14 -29.87
CA GLY A 178 -14.49 -16.66 -31.09
C GLY A 178 -13.65 -16.82 -32.38
N ALA A 179 -12.33 -16.94 -32.28
CA ALA A 179 -11.47 -17.20 -33.44
C ALA A 179 -11.47 -18.68 -33.87
N ASN A 180 -11.72 -19.60 -32.93
CA ASN A 180 -11.81 -21.05 -33.26
C ASN A 180 -13.15 -21.43 -33.89
N ASP A 181 -14.23 -20.66 -33.66
CA ASP A 181 -15.55 -20.92 -34.26
C ASP A 181 -15.67 -20.38 -35.69
N ALA A 182 -14.67 -19.68 -36.21
CA ALA A 182 -14.67 -19.11 -37.58
C ALA A 182 -13.88 -19.97 -38.61
N GLU A 183 -13.29 -21.09 -38.20
CA GLU A 183 -12.52 -22.00 -39.05
C GLU A 183 -13.23 -23.36 -39.30
N GLU A 184 -14.48 -23.55 -38.89
CA GLU A 184 -15.35 -24.65 -39.27
C GLU A 184 -16.41 -24.18 -40.32
#